data_969b2062a0ad24f9c48560804243225d
#
_entry.id   969b2062a0ad24f9c48560804243225d
#
_cell.length_a   1.000
_cell.length_b   1.000
_cell.length_c   1.000
_cell.angle_alpha   90.00
_cell.angle_beta   90.00
_cell.angle_gamma   90.00
#
_symmetry.space_group_name_H-M   'P 1'
#
loop_
_entity.id
_entity.type
_entity.pdbx_description
1 polymer ?
#
loop_
_entity_poly.entity_id
_entity_poly.type
_entity_poly.pdbx_seq_one_letter_code
_entity_poly.pdbx_strand_id
1 'polypeptide(L)'
;MTQWRRKTSADEVYTAEEVEARLKDELPHWYFEDGWIRRKYKTTGWKATLMVVNTVGHLAEAAWHHPDLNVSYAFVTVKLMNHAAKGITDKDFALAAKIEEVVAWRPGEGSPLEGTPDDPRFKYLKYD
;
A
#
# COMPACT_ATOMS: atom_id res chain seq x y z
N MET A 1 -2.13 17.69 19.25
CA MET A 1 -2.24 16.56 18.30
C MET A 1 -2.34 17.10 16.89
N THR A 2 -1.47 16.66 16.00
CA THR A 2 -1.47 17.10 14.61
C THR A 2 -2.65 16.49 13.87
N GLN A 3 -3.39 17.33 13.17
CA GLN A 3 -4.45 16.87 12.28
C GLN A 3 -4.03 17.16 10.85
N TRP A 4 -4.62 16.41 9.93
CA TRP A 4 -4.39 16.64 8.52
C TRP A 4 -5.68 17.10 7.85
N ARG A 5 -5.53 17.84 6.76
CA ARG A 5 -6.65 18.25 5.91
C ARG A 5 -6.29 17.97 4.48
N ARG A 6 -7.27 17.54 3.71
CA ARG A 6 -7.08 17.30 2.28
C ARG A 6 -6.65 18.59 1.60
N LYS A 7 -5.64 18.50 0.77
CA LYS A 7 -5.13 19.66 0.03
C LYS A 7 -6.08 20.03 -1.10
N THR A 8 -6.00 21.28 -1.55
CA THR A 8 -6.84 21.78 -2.65
C THR A 8 -6.36 21.29 -4.01
N SER A 9 -5.07 20.97 -4.13
CA SER A 9 -4.48 20.44 -5.36
C SER A 9 -3.86 19.07 -5.06
N ALA A 10 -3.99 18.15 -6.03
CA ALA A 10 -3.41 16.81 -5.92
C ALA A 10 -1.87 16.82 -5.89
N ASP A 11 -1.25 17.93 -6.23
CA ASP A 11 0.20 18.07 -6.27
C ASP A 11 0.77 18.86 -5.08
N GLU A 12 -0.07 19.28 -4.13
CA GLU A 12 0.41 19.93 -2.92
C GLU A 12 1.01 18.90 -1.96
N VAL A 13 2.17 19.27 -1.40
CA VAL A 13 2.93 18.38 -0.51
C VAL A 13 2.43 18.51 0.93
N TYR A 14 2.25 17.35 1.58
CA TYR A 14 1.94 17.29 3.01
C TYR A 14 3.22 17.43 3.83
N THR A 15 3.12 18.05 4.99
CA THR A 15 4.24 18.04 5.95
C THR A 15 4.40 16.65 6.54
N ALA A 16 5.56 16.37 7.14
CA ALA A 16 5.81 15.09 7.79
C ALA A 16 4.76 14.78 8.85
N GLU A 17 4.38 15.78 9.66
CA GLU A 17 3.37 15.61 10.70
C GLU A 17 2.00 15.28 10.10
N GLU A 18 1.64 15.94 9.00
CA GLU A 18 0.38 15.66 8.30
C GLU A 18 0.38 14.26 7.71
N VAL A 19 1.51 13.83 7.12
CA VAL A 19 1.62 12.46 6.57
C VAL A 19 1.39 11.43 7.67
N GLU A 20 2.08 11.59 8.80
CA GLU A 20 1.95 10.66 9.93
C GLU A 20 0.52 10.61 10.45
N ALA A 21 -0.12 11.78 10.61
CA ALA A 21 -1.49 11.85 11.10
C ALA A 21 -2.47 11.16 10.13
N ARG A 22 -2.30 11.39 8.84
CA ARG A 22 -3.20 10.79 7.84
C ARG A 22 -3.00 9.28 7.72
N LEU A 23 -1.76 8.80 7.77
CA LEU A 23 -1.51 7.36 7.76
C LEU A 23 -2.17 6.67 8.95
N LYS A 24 -2.03 7.25 10.14
CA LYS A 24 -2.65 6.71 11.33
C LYS A 24 -4.18 6.64 11.20
N ASP A 25 -4.76 7.64 10.56
CA ASP A 25 -6.20 7.78 10.38
C ASP A 25 -6.73 6.82 9.30
N GLU A 26 -6.08 6.75 8.15
CA GLU A 26 -6.59 6.08 6.96
C GLU A 26 -5.87 4.78 6.59
N LEU A 27 -4.57 4.69 6.87
CA LEU A 27 -3.72 3.59 6.41
C LEU A 27 -2.78 3.16 7.53
N PRO A 28 -3.32 2.58 8.62
CA PRO A 28 -2.53 2.32 9.83
C PRO A 28 -1.40 1.31 9.65
N HIS A 29 -1.41 0.50 8.58
CA HIS A 29 -0.33 -0.45 8.30
C HIS A 29 0.76 0.14 7.41
N TRP A 30 0.56 1.37 6.93
CA TRP A 30 1.59 2.11 6.20
C TRP A 30 2.37 2.98 7.15
N TYR A 31 3.62 3.26 6.83
CA TYR A 31 4.49 4.10 7.66
C TYR A 31 5.28 5.07 6.80
N PHE A 32 5.78 6.14 7.42
CA PHE A 32 6.54 7.18 6.74
C PHE A 32 8.00 7.11 7.19
N GLU A 33 8.92 6.99 6.24
CA GLU A 33 10.34 6.89 6.53
C GLU A 33 11.13 7.43 5.35
N ASP A 34 12.10 8.29 5.65
CA ASP A 34 13.02 8.88 4.66
C ASP A 34 12.31 9.50 3.45
N GLY A 35 11.18 10.16 3.70
CA GLY A 35 10.46 10.87 2.65
C GLY A 35 9.50 10.02 1.81
N TRP A 36 9.32 8.75 2.14
CA TRP A 36 8.44 7.83 1.43
C TRP A 36 7.37 7.27 2.37
N ILE A 37 6.14 7.12 1.88
CA ILE A 37 5.18 6.27 2.58
C ILE A 37 5.39 4.84 2.10
N ARG A 38 5.38 3.90 3.03
CA ARG A 38 5.81 2.53 2.81
C ARG A 38 4.84 1.51 3.38
N ARG A 39 4.76 0.37 2.72
CA ARG A 39 3.97 -0.77 3.18
C ARG A 39 4.75 -2.05 2.91
N LYS A 40 4.98 -2.83 3.95
CA LYS A 40 5.64 -4.12 3.81
C LYS A 40 4.59 -5.22 3.79
N TYR A 41 4.40 -5.83 2.63
CA TYR A 41 3.52 -6.99 2.48
C TYR A 41 4.33 -8.26 2.67
N LYS A 42 4.04 -9.00 3.72
CA LYS A 42 4.71 -10.27 4.02
C LYS A 42 3.97 -11.41 3.33
N THR A 43 4.72 -12.33 2.79
CA THR A 43 4.18 -13.48 2.04
C THR A 43 4.78 -14.78 2.56
N THR A 44 4.33 -15.89 2.00
CA THR A 44 4.84 -17.21 2.36
C THR A 44 5.98 -17.67 1.46
N GLY A 45 6.33 -16.90 0.42
CA GLY A 45 7.40 -17.28 -0.48
C GLY A 45 7.36 -16.55 -1.81
N TRP A 46 8.21 -17.00 -2.72
CA TRP A 46 8.50 -16.29 -3.95
C TRP A 46 7.29 -16.11 -4.87
N LYS A 47 6.48 -17.16 -5.07
CA LYS A 47 5.29 -17.05 -5.92
C LYS A 47 4.33 -15.99 -5.40
N ALA A 48 4.06 -16.02 -4.12
CA ALA A 48 3.16 -15.05 -3.49
C ALA A 48 3.73 -13.64 -3.57
N THR A 49 5.03 -13.49 -3.38
CA THR A 49 5.71 -12.22 -3.53
C THR A 49 5.53 -11.66 -4.93
N LEU A 50 5.70 -12.47 -5.96
CA LEU A 50 5.51 -12.02 -7.35
C LEU A 50 4.04 -11.69 -7.64
N MET A 51 3.10 -12.38 -7.02
CA MET A 51 1.68 -12.04 -7.14
C MET A 51 1.41 -10.62 -6.62
N VAL A 52 1.99 -10.27 -5.48
CA VAL A 52 1.85 -8.91 -4.94
C VAL A 52 2.52 -7.88 -5.86
N VAL A 53 3.72 -8.18 -6.33
CA VAL A 53 4.44 -7.30 -7.27
C VAL A 53 3.59 -7.02 -8.51
N ASN A 54 3.03 -8.07 -9.10
CA ASN A 54 2.22 -7.93 -10.31
C ASN A 54 0.93 -7.14 -10.06
N THR A 55 0.30 -7.36 -8.91
CA THR A 55 -0.90 -6.61 -8.53
C THR A 55 -0.60 -5.13 -8.37
N VAL A 56 0.47 -4.80 -7.64
CA VAL A 56 0.90 -3.41 -7.45
C VAL A 56 1.29 -2.78 -8.80
N GLY A 57 2.00 -3.52 -9.63
CA GLY A 57 2.42 -3.05 -10.94
C GLY A 57 1.24 -2.68 -11.83
N HIS A 58 0.21 -3.51 -11.85
CA HIS A 58 -1.02 -3.24 -12.60
C HIS A 58 -1.69 -1.95 -12.11
N LEU A 59 -1.86 -1.83 -10.80
CA LEU A 59 -2.52 -0.65 -10.23
C LEU A 59 -1.72 0.63 -10.47
N ALA A 60 -0.39 0.56 -10.35
CA ALA A 60 0.48 1.70 -10.58
C ALA A 60 0.40 2.19 -12.03
N GLU A 61 0.38 1.25 -12.97
CA GLU A 61 0.27 1.58 -14.39
C GLU A 61 -1.10 2.18 -14.71
N ALA A 62 -2.15 1.62 -14.14
CA ALA A 62 -3.51 2.15 -14.31
C ALA A 62 -3.66 3.54 -13.71
N ALA A 63 -3.02 3.79 -12.58
CA ALA A 63 -3.06 5.08 -11.90
C ALA A 63 -2.12 6.11 -12.53
N TRP A 64 -1.16 5.64 -13.32
CA TRP A 64 -0.05 6.44 -13.84
C TRP A 64 0.72 7.16 -12.74
N HIS A 65 1.03 6.41 -11.68
CA HIS A 65 1.83 6.86 -10.55
C HIS A 65 2.59 5.64 -10.04
N HIS A 66 3.91 5.68 -10.06
CA HIS A 66 4.70 4.47 -9.94
C HIS A 66 5.49 4.43 -8.61
N PRO A 67 5.32 3.39 -7.80
CA PRO A 67 6.09 3.19 -6.59
C PRO A 67 7.49 2.65 -6.90
N ASP A 68 8.37 2.72 -5.92
CA ASP A 68 9.55 1.86 -5.88
C ASP A 68 9.17 0.60 -5.10
N LEU A 69 9.73 -0.54 -5.49
CA LEU A 69 9.48 -1.80 -4.81
C LEU A 69 10.80 -2.41 -4.36
N ASN A 70 10.85 -2.82 -3.09
CA ASN A 70 11.91 -3.69 -2.59
C ASN A 70 11.33 -5.09 -2.53
N VAL A 71 11.85 -5.99 -3.38
CA VAL A 71 11.32 -7.34 -3.54
C VAL A 71 12.29 -8.33 -2.93
N SER A 72 11.80 -9.13 -2.00
CA SER A 72 12.58 -10.20 -1.37
C SER A 72 11.80 -11.51 -1.47
N TYR A 73 12.41 -12.61 -1.04
CA TYR A 73 11.77 -13.92 -1.16
C TYR A 73 10.36 -13.95 -0.55
N ALA A 74 10.21 -13.39 0.64
CA ALA A 74 8.96 -13.49 1.41
C ALA A 74 8.37 -12.15 1.80
N PHE A 75 8.70 -11.07 1.09
CA PHE A 75 8.03 -9.80 1.29
C PHE A 75 8.26 -8.85 0.11
N VAL A 76 7.37 -7.88 0.02
CA VAL A 76 7.48 -6.74 -0.89
C VAL A 76 7.28 -5.48 -0.07
N THR A 77 8.22 -4.54 -0.13
CA THR A 77 8.01 -3.21 0.43
C THR A 77 7.66 -2.27 -0.71
N VAL A 78 6.46 -1.72 -0.65
CA VAL A 78 5.95 -0.72 -1.59
C VAL A 78 6.30 0.65 -1.03
N LYS A 79 6.90 1.51 -1.85
CA LYS A 79 7.33 2.85 -1.44
C LYS A 79 6.76 3.87 -2.41
N LEU A 80 6.06 4.87 -1.89
CA LEU A 80 5.42 5.90 -2.69
C LEU A 80 5.90 7.29 -2.31
N MET A 81 6.13 8.08 -3.31
CA MET A 81 6.50 9.48 -3.20
C MET A 81 6.25 10.13 -4.57
N ASN A 82 5.87 11.38 -4.57
CA ASN A 82 5.67 12.13 -5.81
C ASN A 82 6.98 12.87 -6.15
N HIS A 83 7.72 12.32 -7.12
CA HIS A 83 9.03 12.87 -7.50
C HIS A 83 8.92 14.29 -8.09
N ALA A 84 7.88 14.57 -8.86
CA ALA A 84 7.68 15.88 -9.47
C ALA A 84 7.41 16.94 -8.39
N ALA A 85 6.63 16.61 -7.38
CA ALA A 85 6.31 17.51 -6.28
C ALA A 85 7.37 17.50 -5.17
N LYS A 86 8.26 16.50 -5.18
CA LYS A 86 9.32 16.30 -4.18
C LYS A 86 8.76 16.09 -2.78
N GLY A 87 7.77 15.24 -2.66
CA GLY A 87 7.16 14.92 -1.37
C GLY A 87 5.93 14.07 -1.53
N ILE A 88 5.20 13.93 -0.43
CA ILE A 88 4.00 13.12 -0.38
C ILE A 88 2.78 13.98 -0.70
N THR A 89 1.99 13.54 -1.66
CA THR A 89 0.80 14.25 -2.13
C THR A 89 -0.42 13.34 -2.06
N ASP A 90 -1.58 13.87 -2.41
CA ASP A 90 -2.82 13.07 -2.50
C ASP A 90 -2.69 11.91 -3.47
N LYS A 91 -1.84 12.02 -4.49
CA LYS A 91 -1.61 10.91 -5.44
C LYS A 91 -1.03 9.70 -4.75
N ASP A 92 -0.10 9.92 -3.82
CA ASP A 92 0.50 8.84 -3.04
C ASP A 92 -0.53 8.17 -2.13
N PHE A 93 -1.31 8.96 -1.42
CA PHE A 93 -2.35 8.43 -0.54
C PHE A 93 -3.44 7.69 -1.32
N ALA A 94 -3.85 8.22 -2.47
CA ALA A 94 -4.88 7.58 -3.29
C ALA A 94 -4.42 6.23 -3.81
N LEU A 95 -3.17 6.15 -4.31
CA LEU A 95 -2.65 4.88 -4.80
C LEU A 95 -2.39 3.91 -3.66
N ALA A 96 -1.85 4.39 -2.53
CA ALA A 96 -1.64 3.54 -1.35
C ALA A 96 -2.95 2.92 -0.87
N ALA A 97 -4.03 3.70 -0.81
CA ALA A 97 -5.34 3.20 -0.41
C ALA A 97 -5.86 2.13 -1.37
N LYS A 98 -5.68 2.33 -2.67
CA LYS A 98 -6.11 1.34 -3.67
C LYS A 98 -5.27 0.07 -3.59
N ILE A 99 -3.97 0.18 -3.42
CA ILE A 99 -3.09 -0.98 -3.25
C ILE A 99 -3.51 -1.78 -2.03
N GLU A 100 -3.72 -1.11 -0.89
CA GLU A 100 -4.13 -1.78 0.35
C GLU A 100 -5.47 -2.48 0.16
N GLU A 101 -6.45 -1.79 -0.45
CA GLU A 101 -7.78 -2.36 -0.72
C GLU A 101 -7.69 -3.64 -1.54
N VAL A 102 -6.89 -3.64 -2.59
CA VAL A 102 -6.83 -4.77 -3.53
C VAL A 102 -5.93 -5.90 -3.01
N VAL A 103 -4.73 -5.57 -2.53
CA VAL A 103 -3.78 -6.60 -2.06
C VAL A 103 -4.31 -7.31 -0.82
N ALA A 104 -4.89 -6.57 0.12
CA ALA A 104 -5.40 -7.13 1.37
C ALA A 104 -6.84 -7.62 1.29
N TRP A 105 -7.45 -7.58 0.10
CA TRP A 105 -8.84 -8.00 -0.08
C TRP A 105 -9.03 -9.47 0.26
N ARG A 106 -10.08 -9.75 1.00
CA ARG A 106 -10.57 -11.11 1.28
C ARG A 106 -12.09 -11.11 1.16
N PRO A 107 -12.70 -12.24 0.76
CA PRO A 107 -14.15 -12.32 0.72
C PRO A 107 -14.74 -12.00 2.08
N GLY A 108 -15.79 -11.21 2.10
CA GLY A 108 -16.50 -10.89 3.33
C GLY A 108 -17.33 -12.08 3.82
N GLU A 109 -17.71 -12.01 5.09
CA GLU A 109 -18.60 -12.99 5.68
C GLU A 109 -19.91 -13.03 4.90
N GLY A 110 -20.38 -14.23 4.61
CA GLY A 110 -21.61 -14.43 3.82
C GLY A 110 -21.41 -14.35 2.31
N SER A 111 -20.19 -14.09 1.84
CA SER A 111 -19.88 -14.11 0.42
C SER A 111 -19.99 -15.55 -0.13
N PRO A 112 -20.43 -15.73 -1.40
CA PRO A 112 -20.34 -17.03 -2.04
C PRO A 112 -18.91 -17.49 -2.28
N LEU A 113 -17.92 -16.60 -2.20
CA LEU A 113 -16.50 -16.96 -2.29
C LEU A 113 -16.00 -17.39 -0.92
N GLU A 114 -15.35 -18.54 -0.85
CA GLU A 114 -14.91 -19.11 0.42
C GLU A 114 -13.64 -18.48 0.98
N GLY A 115 -12.81 -17.93 0.11
CA GLY A 115 -11.49 -17.45 0.50
C GLY A 115 -10.47 -18.58 0.50
N THR A 116 -9.21 -18.22 0.73
CA THR A 116 -8.11 -19.18 0.79
C THR A 116 -8.31 -20.10 1.99
N PRO A 117 -8.22 -21.45 1.79
CA PRO A 117 -8.36 -22.38 2.92
C PRO A 117 -7.35 -22.11 4.02
N ASP A 118 -7.76 -22.35 5.26
CA ASP A 118 -6.89 -22.19 6.43
C ASP A 118 -5.96 -23.40 6.57
N ASP A 119 -5.08 -23.54 5.62
CA ASP A 119 -4.09 -24.61 5.55
C ASP A 119 -2.77 -23.99 5.12
N PRO A 120 -1.68 -24.22 5.84
CA PRO A 120 -0.38 -23.60 5.53
C PRO A 120 0.07 -23.82 4.09
N ARG A 121 -0.35 -24.93 3.45
CA ARG A 121 0.02 -25.23 2.06
C ARG A 121 -0.55 -24.22 1.07
N PHE A 122 -1.68 -23.56 1.41
CA PHE A 122 -2.39 -22.69 0.49
C PHE A 122 -2.24 -21.20 0.85
N LYS A 123 -1.74 -20.90 2.02
CA LYS A 123 -1.53 -19.50 2.42
C LYS A 123 -0.47 -18.84 1.55
N TYR A 124 -0.72 -17.60 1.16
CA TYR A 124 0.22 -16.87 0.31
C TYR A 124 0.54 -15.48 0.85
N LEU A 125 -0.42 -14.81 1.48
CA LEU A 125 -0.23 -13.47 2.06
C LEU A 125 -0.43 -13.56 3.57
N LYS A 126 0.48 -12.92 4.32
CA LYS A 126 0.34 -12.81 5.77
C LYS A 126 -0.38 -11.50 6.06
N TYR A 127 -1.59 -11.61 6.56
CA TYR A 127 -2.39 -10.43 6.91
C TYR A 127 -1.99 -9.89 8.27
N ASP A 128 -2.05 -8.57 8.39
CA ASP A 128 -1.76 -7.89 9.66
C ASP A 128 -2.97 -7.87 10.57
#